data_365bebebd40bdfd48b4f49d39d5b8543
#
_entry.id   365bebebd40bdfd48b4f49d39d5b8543
#
_cell.length_a   1.000
_cell.length_b   1.000
_cell.length_c   1.000
_cell.angle_alpha   90.00
_cell.angle_beta   90.00
_cell.angle_gamma   90.00
#
_symmetry.space_group_name_H-M   'P 1'
#
loop_
_entity.id
_entity.type
_entity.pdbx_description
1 polymer ?
#
loop_
_entity_poly.entity_id
_entity_poly.type
_entity_poly.pdbx_seq_one_letter_code
_entity_poly.pdbx_strand_id
1 'polypeptide(L)'
;MPETNTPATTGTWTEEEIRQQPTCWIRSLNNIDSLRSSIDNFLMPLLRKHDLKIVLTGAGTSAFIGDIIAPWLASHTGKSITAVPTTDLVTNPMDYLSAAHPLLLVSFARSGNSPESVAAVELANQFVPECYHLSITCNEAGSLYQNAVDSDNAFALLMPAETHDRGFAMTSSITTMMASCLAVFAPETINSQTFRDVADRCQAILSSLGDFSHGVFGNDSWKRIVYLGSGGLQGAARESALKVLELTAGKLAAFYDSPTGFRHGPKSLVDNETLVVVFVSSHPYTRQYDLDLLAELRRDRQAMRVVAIAAENDPVIEAGPHILLPPSRPFIDMEQAFCFLMYAQVFALTQSLNVGNTPDTPSASGTVNRVVQGVVIHPWQL
;
A
#
# COMPACT_ATOMS: atom_id res chain seq x y z
N MET A 1 17.99 38.46 0.78
CA MET A 1 16.96 37.41 0.80
C MET A 1 17.68 36.12 0.57
N PRO A 2 17.59 35.09 1.42
CA PRO A 2 18.17 33.81 1.08
C PRO A 2 17.37 33.20 -0.07
N GLU A 3 18.06 32.88 -1.15
CA GLU A 3 17.52 32.08 -2.24
C GLU A 3 17.03 30.75 -1.64
N THR A 4 15.73 30.50 -1.69
CA THR A 4 15.16 29.19 -1.42
C THR A 4 15.61 28.28 -2.56
N ASN A 5 16.70 27.55 -2.31
CA ASN A 5 17.14 26.46 -3.19
C ASN A 5 16.02 25.41 -3.21
N THR A 6 15.07 25.55 -4.13
CA THR A 6 14.13 24.49 -4.42
C THR A 6 14.94 23.34 -5.02
N PRO A 7 14.90 22.13 -4.46
CA PRO A 7 15.63 21.00 -5.03
C PRO A 7 15.24 20.80 -6.49
N ALA A 8 16.20 20.47 -7.34
CA ALA A 8 15.92 20.11 -8.73
C ALA A 8 14.98 18.89 -8.73
N THR A 9 13.91 18.93 -9.51
CA THR A 9 12.95 17.84 -9.62
C THR A 9 13.27 16.97 -10.84
N THR A 10 12.83 15.71 -10.84
CA THR A 10 12.95 14.84 -12.03
C THR A 10 12.01 15.29 -13.14
N GLY A 11 11.04 16.17 -12.85
CA GLY A 11 10.04 16.66 -13.78
C GLY A 11 8.98 15.61 -14.17
N THR A 12 8.86 14.53 -13.38
CA THR A 12 7.88 13.46 -13.62
C THR A 12 6.63 13.62 -12.74
N TRP A 13 5.48 13.18 -13.24
CA TRP A 13 4.25 13.11 -12.43
C TRP A 13 4.44 12.18 -11.24
N THR A 14 5.12 11.06 -11.44
CA THR A 14 5.41 10.10 -10.36
C THR A 14 6.12 10.77 -9.17
N GLU A 15 7.09 11.67 -9.41
CA GLU A 15 7.73 12.43 -8.33
C GLU A 15 6.76 13.39 -7.64
N GLU A 16 5.98 14.16 -8.41
CA GLU A 16 4.99 15.09 -7.87
C GLU A 16 3.99 14.35 -6.97
N GLU A 17 3.51 13.20 -7.45
CA GLU A 17 2.55 12.34 -6.74
C GLU A 17 3.15 11.69 -5.49
N ILE A 18 4.43 11.35 -5.47
CA ILE A 18 5.12 10.92 -4.26
C ILE A 18 5.19 12.07 -3.24
N ARG A 19 5.55 13.28 -3.68
CA ARG A 19 5.74 14.43 -2.79
C ARG A 19 4.45 14.98 -2.19
N GLN A 20 3.33 14.87 -2.89
CA GLN A 20 2.05 15.42 -2.42
C GLN A 20 1.37 14.56 -1.32
N GLN A 21 1.80 13.32 -1.12
CA GLN A 21 1.11 12.33 -0.27
C GLN A 21 0.78 12.84 1.14
N PRO A 22 1.72 13.41 1.92
CA PRO A 22 1.41 13.87 3.28
C PRO A 22 0.27 14.90 3.32
N THR A 23 0.20 15.79 2.34
CA THR A 23 -0.87 16.79 2.22
C THR A 23 -2.19 16.14 1.83
N CYS A 24 -2.17 15.17 0.90
CA CYS A 24 -3.36 14.44 0.46
C CYS A 24 -4.00 13.66 1.62
N TRP A 25 -3.19 13.03 2.47
CA TRP A 25 -3.69 12.30 3.64
C TRP A 25 -4.48 13.22 4.58
N ILE A 26 -3.88 14.34 4.99
CA ILE A 26 -4.55 15.29 5.91
C ILE A 26 -5.81 15.86 5.29
N ARG A 27 -5.80 16.17 3.98
CA ARG A 27 -6.99 16.64 3.27
C ARG A 27 -8.10 15.59 3.24
N SER A 28 -7.75 14.32 2.95
CA SER A 28 -8.71 13.22 2.96
C SER A 28 -9.29 12.96 4.35
N LEU A 29 -8.44 12.96 5.38
CA LEU A 29 -8.88 12.74 6.75
C LEU A 29 -9.76 13.87 7.27
N ASN A 30 -9.49 15.13 6.94
CA ASN A 30 -10.38 16.25 7.23
C ASN A 30 -11.76 16.07 6.56
N ASN A 31 -11.79 15.55 5.33
CA ASN A 31 -13.05 15.24 4.66
C ASN A 31 -13.81 14.11 5.38
N ILE A 32 -13.13 13.06 5.78
CA ILE A 32 -13.70 11.94 6.56
C ILE A 32 -14.26 12.45 7.90
N ASP A 33 -13.52 13.30 8.61
CA ASP A 33 -13.99 13.91 9.86
C ASP A 33 -15.28 14.73 9.64
N SER A 34 -15.38 15.45 8.53
CA SER A 34 -16.60 16.21 8.17
C SER A 34 -17.79 15.31 7.80
N LEU A 35 -17.51 14.13 7.24
CA LEU A 35 -18.51 13.12 6.84
C LEU A 35 -18.80 12.10 7.95
N ARG A 36 -18.21 12.26 9.14
CA ARG A 36 -18.26 11.25 10.21
C ARG A 36 -19.65 10.77 10.53
N SER A 37 -20.61 11.69 10.67
CA SER A 37 -22.00 11.34 10.97
C SER A 37 -22.64 10.48 9.86
N SER A 38 -22.35 10.76 8.60
CA SER A 38 -22.87 9.98 7.46
C SER A 38 -22.22 8.60 7.41
N ILE A 39 -20.91 8.53 7.64
CA ILE A 39 -20.17 7.27 7.71
C ILE A 39 -20.70 6.41 8.86
N ASP A 40 -20.92 6.98 10.04
CA ASP A 40 -21.43 6.26 11.20
C ASP A 40 -22.86 5.77 10.99
N ASN A 41 -23.71 6.56 10.35
CA ASN A 41 -25.06 6.15 10.02
C ASN A 41 -25.10 4.92 9.10
N PHE A 42 -24.16 4.82 8.16
CA PHE A 42 -24.01 3.65 7.29
C PHE A 42 -23.32 2.48 8.02
N LEU A 43 -22.18 2.72 8.66
CA LEU A 43 -21.28 1.68 9.13
C LEU A 43 -21.70 1.08 10.48
N MET A 44 -22.14 1.91 11.45
CA MET A 44 -22.41 1.42 12.81
C MET A 44 -23.50 0.36 12.91
N PRO A 45 -24.61 0.42 12.14
CA PRO A 45 -25.58 -0.69 12.11
C PRO A 45 -24.96 -2.00 11.61
N LEU A 46 -24.03 -1.94 10.65
CA LEU A 46 -23.35 -3.11 10.11
C LEU A 46 -22.37 -3.70 11.14
N LEU A 47 -21.56 -2.86 11.77
CA LEU A 47 -20.59 -3.30 12.77
C LEU A 47 -21.24 -3.92 14.04
N ARG A 48 -22.54 -3.67 14.29
CA ARG A 48 -23.28 -4.34 15.37
C ARG A 48 -23.66 -5.78 15.03
N LYS A 49 -23.65 -6.17 13.74
CA LYS A 49 -23.91 -7.56 13.34
C LYS A 49 -22.74 -8.45 13.81
N HIS A 50 -23.06 -9.50 14.55
CA HIS A 50 -22.06 -10.35 15.17
C HIS A 50 -21.25 -11.16 14.14
N ASP A 51 -21.92 -11.57 13.07
CA ASP A 51 -21.38 -12.46 12.02
C ASP A 51 -21.01 -11.74 10.73
N LEU A 52 -20.97 -10.39 10.74
CA LEU A 52 -20.53 -9.60 9.60
C LEU A 52 -19.12 -9.99 9.16
N LYS A 53 -18.97 -10.29 7.88
CA LYS A 53 -17.68 -10.41 7.21
C LYS A 53 -17.34 -9.10 6.54
N ILE A 54 -16.12 -8.64 6.72
CA ILE A 54 -15.60 -7.44 6.05
C ILE A 54 -14.46 -7.91 5.14
N VAL A 55 -14.61 -7.67 3.85
CA VAL A 55 -13.61 -8.03 2.84
C VAL A 55 -13.05 -6.75 2.24
N LEU A 56 -11.74 -6.55 2.40
CA LEU A 56 -10.98 -5.47 1.78
C LEU A 56 -10.50 -5.97 0.42
N THR A 57 -10.89 -5.28 -0.66
CA THR A 57 -10.63 -5.76 -2.02
C THR A 57 -10.14 -4.66 -2.96
N GLY A 58 -9.42 -5.06 -4.00
CA GLY A 58 -8.88 -4.22 -5.05
C GLY A 58 -8.05 -5.07 -6.02
N ALA A 59 -7.53 -4.47 -7.09
CA ALA A 59 -6.65 -5.12 -8.04
C ALA A 59 -5.24 -4.53 -7.96
N GLY A 60 -4.19 -5.38 -8.06
CA GLY A 60 -2.79 -4.94 -7.98
C GLY A 60 -2.50 -4.17 -6.70
N THR A 61 -1.91 -2.98 -6.82
CA THR A 61 -1.62 -2.07 -5.71
C THR A 61 -2.84 -1.81 -4.81
N SER A 62 -4.04 -1.72 -5.38
CA SER A 62 -5.27 -1.55 -4.58
C SER A 62 -5.57 -2.75 -3.68
N ALA A 63 -5.22 -3.97 -4.08
CA ALA A 63 -5.36 -5.16 -3.24
C ALA A 63 -4.39 -5.11 -2.05
N PHE A 64 -3.18 -4.58 -2.25
CA PHE A 64 -2.16 -4.55 -1.21
C PHE A 64 -2.48 -3.58 -0.07
N ILE A 65 -3.41 -2.63 -0.26
CA ILE A 65 -4.00 -1.88 0.85
C ILE A 65 -4.57 -2.87 1.88
N GLY A 66 -5.38 -3.82 1.41
CA GLY A 66 -5.94 -4.87 2.28
C GLY A 66 -4.86 -5.70 2.96
N ASP A 67 -3.84 -6.16 2.23
CA ASP A 67 -2.73 -6.93 2.81
C ASP A 67 -2.02 -6.17 3.95
N ILE A 68 -1.87 -4.85 3.80
CA ILE A 68 -1.21 -4.01 4.80
C ILE A 68 -2.08 -3.82 6.04
N ILE A 69 -3.36 -3.46 5.87
CA ILE A 69 -4.17 -2.95 6.99
C ILE A 69 -5.11 -3.98 7.62
N ALA A 70 -5.51 -5.03 6.89
CA ALA A 70 -6.49 -6.00 7.41
C ALA A 70 -6.02 -6.70 8.70
N PRO A 71 -4.77 -7.16 8.85
CA PRO A 71 -4.33 -7.81 10.08
C PRO A 71 -4.48 -6.92 11.32
N TRP A 72 -4.08 -5.65 11.20
CA TRP A 72 -4.20 -4.70 12.30
C TRP A 72 -5.65 -4.31 12.57
N LEU A 73 -6.43 -4.00 11.53
CA LEU A 73 -7.85 -3.66 11.70
C LEU A 73 -8.65 -4.80 12.32
N ALA A 74 -8.41 -6.05 11.92
CA ALA A 74 -9.08 -7.21 12.51
C ALA A 74 -8.77 -7.34 14.01
N SER A 75 -7.50 -7.21 14.39
CA SER A 75 -7.07 -7.25 15.79
C SER A 75 -7.62 -6.07 16.60
N HIS A 76 -7.57 -4.85 16.03
CA HIS A 76 -7.97 -3.62 16.69
C HIS A 76 -9.48 -3.53 16.92
N THR A 77 -10.27 -3.91 15.90
CA THR A 77 -11.74 -3.84 15.96
C THR A 77 -12.41 -5.09 16.51
N GLY A 78 -11.69 -6.20 16.60
CA GLY A 78 -12.26 -7.51 16.95
C GLY A 78 -13.22 -8.05 15.89
N LYS A 79 -13.21 -7.53 14.67
CA LYS A 79 -14.08 -7.94 13.55
C LYS A 79 -13.38 -8.90 12.61
N SER A 80 -14.18 -9.71 11.91
CA SER A 80 -13.69 -10.57 10.84
C SER A 80 -13.39 -9.72 9.61
N ILE A 81 -12.14 -9.25 9.49
CA ILE A 81 -11.65 -8.43 8.37
C ILE A 81 -10.58 -9.23 7.64
N THR A 82 -10.76 -9.42 6.33
CA THR A 82 -9.83 -10.15 5.48
C THR A 82 -9.53 -9.36 4.20
N ALA A 83 -8.35 -9.55 3.64
CA ALA A 83 -7.98 -9.01 2.33
C ALA A 83 -8.15 -10.11 1.29
N VAL A 84 -8.88 -9.80 0.21
CA VAL A 84 -9.04 -10.71 -0.95
C VAL A 84 -8.97 -9.86 -2.21
N PRO A 85 -8.00 -10.10 -3.11
CA PRO A 85 -7.91 -9.37 -4.37
C PRO A 85 -9.17 -9.53 -5.22
N THR A 86 -9.57 -8.49 -5.96
CA THR A 86 -10.70 -8.61 -6.90
C THR A 86 -10.45 -9.68 -7.96
N THR A 87 -9.20 -9.89 -8.32
CA THR A 87 -8.79 -10.95 -9.25
C THR A 87 -9.17 -12.34 -8.75
N ASP A 88 -9.03 -12.59 -7.45
CA ASP A 88 -9.37 -13.87 -6.84
C ASP A 88 -10.89 -13.99 -6.63
N LEU A 89 -11.55 -12.91 -6.20
CA LEU A 89 -13.01 -12.86 -6.08
C LEU A 89 -13.70 -13.17 -7.40
N VAL A 90 -13.20 -12.63 -8.51
CA VAL A 90 -13.80 -12.81 -9.84
C VAL A 90 -13.54 -14.22 -10.39
N THR A 91 -12.36 -14.77 -10.15
CA THR A 91 -12.00 -16.09 -10.69
C THR A 91 -12.51 -17.26 -9.84
N ASN A 92 -12.66 -17.05 -8.52
CA ASN A 92 -13.07 -18.09 -7.56
C ASN A 92 -14.09 -17.57 -6.53
N PRO A 93 -15.26 -17.03 -6.96
CA PRO A 93 -16.19 -16.37 -6.05
C PRO A 93 -16.69 -17.30 -4.92
N MET A 94 -16.85 -18.57 -5.18
CA MET A 94 -17.34 -19.54 -4.19
C MET A 94 -16.39 -19.78 -3.01
N ASP A 95 -15.09 -19.53 -3.21
CA ASP A 95 -14.10 -19.74 -2.16
C ASP A 95 -14.10 -18.57 -1.15
N TYR A 96 -14.62 -17.41 -1.56
CA TYR A 96 -14.54 -16.17 -0.77
C TYR A 96 -15.89 -15.58 -0.39
N LEU A 97 -16.96 -15.85 -1.18
CA LEU A 97 -18.29 -15.30 -0.97
C LEU A 97 -19.24 -16.38 -0.43
N SER A 98 -19.94 -16.08 0.63
CA SER A 98 -20.86 -17.03 1.28
C SER A 98 -22.18 -16.38 1.60
N ALA A 99 -23.29 -17.01 1.19
CA ALA A 99 -24.63 -16.58 1.54
C ALA A 99 -24.98 -16.72 3.03
N ALA A 100 -24.13 -17.40 3.82
CA ALA A 100 -24.39 -17.67 5.22
C ALA A 100 -24.14 -16.48 6.16
N HIS A 101 -23.45 -15.44 5.68
CA HIS A 101 -23.05 -14.30 6.50
C HIS A 101 -23.28 -13.00 5.78
N PRO A 102 -23.71 -11.92 6.48
CA PRO A 102 -23.71 -10.57 5.89
C PRO A 102 -22.29 -10.15 5.53
N LEU A 103 -22.15 -9.46 4.41
CA LEU A 103 -20.89 -8.99 3.84
C LEU A 103 -20.84 -7.46 3.76
N LEU A 104 -19.76 -6.87 4.23
CA LEU A 104 -19.34 -5.53 3.83
C LEU A 104 -18.12 -5.67 2.91
N LEU A 105 -18.31 -5.39 1.62
CA LEU A 105 -17.24 -5.36 0.64
C LEU A 105 -16.66 -3.94 0.56
N VAL A 106 -15.38 -3.78 0.93
CA VAL A 106 -14.66 -2.51 0.89
C VAL A 106 -13.77 -2.51 -0.34
N SER A 107 -14.15 -1.73 -1.35
CA SER A 107 -13.47 -1.69 -2.65
C SER A 107 -12.54 -0.49 -2.77
N PHE A 108 -11.26 -0.75 -3.04
CA PHE A 108 -10.25 0.28 -3.33
C PHE A 108 -10.00 0.37 -4.83
N ALA A 109 -10.06 1.58 -5.38
CA ALA A 109 -9.80 1.76 -6.80
C ALA A 109 -9.32 3.18 -7.14
N ARG A 110 -8.20 3.28 -7.87
CA ARG A 110 -7.77 4.57 -8.43
C ARG A 110 -8.73 5.05 -9.53
N SER A 111 -9.01 4.21 -10.51
CA SER A 111 -9.88 4.56 -11.64
C SER A 111 -11.35 4.25 -11.41
N GLY A 112 -11.66 3.23 -10.61
CA GLY A 112 -13.02 2.74 -10.39
C GLY A 112 -13.68 2.07 -11.60
N ASN A 113 -12.90 1.78 -12.66
CA ASN A 113 -13.40 1.25 -13.93
C ASN A 113 -12.73 -0.07 -14.36
N SER A 114 -11.86 -0.67 -13.52
CA SER A 114 -11.30 -1.97 -13.90
C SER A 114 -12.41 -3.01 -13.96
N PRO A 115 -12.45 -3.85 -15.03
CA PRO A 115 -13.52 -4.85 -15.19
C PRO A 115 -13.66 -5.76 -13.96
N GLU A 116 -12.55 -6.16 -13.37
CA GLU A 116 -12.54 -7.04 -12.20
C GLU A 116 -13.13 -6.34 -10.96
N SER A 117 -12.92 -5.03 -10.79
CA SER A 117 -13.46 -4.30 -9.65
C SER A 117 -14.99 -4.17 -9.73
N VAL A 118 -15.53 -3.93 -10.93
CA VAL A 118 -16.97 -3.89 -11.17
C VAL A 118 -17.58 -5.27 -11.00
N ALA A 119 -16.97 -6.29 -11.62
CA ALA A 119 -17.45 -7.68 -11.54
C ALA A 119 -17.43 -8.23 -10.11
N ALA A 120 -16.45 -7.85 -9.28
CA ALA A 120 -16.41 -8.26 -7.87
C ALA A 120 -17.62 -7.76 -7.08
N VAL A 121 -18.08 -6.53 -7.32
CA VAL A 121 -19.29 -5.96 -6.71
C VAL A 121 -20.54 -6.70 -7.19
N GLU A 122 -20.64 -6.97 -8.50
CA GLU A 122 -21.76 -7.70 -9.09
C GLU A 122 -21.85 -9.13 -8.54
N LEU A 123 -20.72 -9.84 -8.47
CA LEU A 123 -20.67 -11.18 -7.90
C LEU A 123 -21.01 -11.18 -6.40
N ALA A 124 -20.51 -10.23 -5.63
CA ALA A 124 -20.87 -10.12 -4.23
C ALA A 124 -22.38 -9.95 -4.02
N ASN A 125 -23.04 -9.12 -4.81
CA ASN A 125 -24.50 -8.97 -4.80
C ASN A 125 -25.24 -10.22 -5.25
N GLN A 126 -24.66 -10.99 -6.17
CA GLN A 126 -25.26 -12.25 -6.66
C GLN A 126 -25.15 -13.37 -5.61
N PHE A 127 -24.01 -13.48 -4.93
CA PHE A 127 -23.73 -14.57 -3.99
C PHE A 127 -24.23 -14.32 -2.57
N VAL A 128 -24.27 -13.05 -2.14
CA VAL A 128 -24.56 -12.69 -0.74
C VAL A 128 -25.84 -11.89 -0.66
N PRO A 129 -26.94 -12.47 -0.13
CA PRO A 129 -28.23 -11.79 -0.02
C PRO A 129 -28.19 -10.51 0.81
N GLU A 130 -27.35 -10.48 1.85
CA GLU A 130 -27.16 -9.33 2.72
C GLU A 130 -25.75 -8.72 2.46
N CYS A 131 -25.62 -8.02 1.33
CA CYS A 131 -24.37 -7.44 0.86
C CYS A 131 -24.42 -5.91 0.95
N TYR A 132 -23.34 -5.32 1.47
CA TYR A 132 -23.13 -3.89 1.60
C TYR A 132 -21.80 -3.51 0.98
N HIS A 133 -21.68 -2.28 0.48
CA HIS A 133 -20.50 -1.82 -0.23
C HIS A 133 -19.97 -0.49 0.33
N LEU A 134 -18.65 -0.44 0.59
CA LEU A 134 -17.93 0.80 0.83
C LEU A 134 -16.92 0.99 -0.31
N SER A 135 -17.17 1.96 -1.19
CA SER A 135 -16.25 2.27 -2.29
C SER A 135 -15.34 3.42 -1.90
N ILE A 136 -14.03 3.18 -1.83
CA ILE A 136 -12.99 4.19 -1.58
C ILE A 136 -12.22 4.36 -2.89
N THR A 137 -12.42 5.51 -3.57
CA THR A 137 -11.91 5.71 -4.93
C THR A 137 -11.39 7.12 -5.17
N CYS A 138 -10.46 7.26 -6.14
CA CYS A 138 -9.91 8.55 -6.55
C CYS A 138 -10.63 9.15 -7.77
N ASN A 139 -11.66 8.48 -8.31
CA ASN A 139 -12.31 8.90 -9.54
C ASN A 139 -13.84 9.00 -9.36
N GLU A 140 -14.33 10.23 -9.32
CA GLU A 140 -15.78 10.52 -9.24
C GLU A 140 -16.55 9.97 -10.45
N ALA A 141 -15.96 10.00 -11.64
CA ALA A 141 -16.57 9.47 -12.86
C ALA A 141 -16.43 7.94 -13.01
N GLY A 142 -15.80 7.27 -12.05
CA GLY A 142 -15.64 5.81 -12.07
C GLY A 142 -16.92 5.07 -11.72
N SER A 143 -17.15 3.92 -12.37
CA SER A 143 -18.34 3.09 -12.16
C SER A 143 -18.55 2.69 -10.70
N LEU A 144 -17.47 2.39 -9.96
CA LEU A 144 -17.57 2.06 -8.53
C LEU A 144 -18.14 3.22 -7.69
N TYR A 145 -17.76 4.46 -8.01
CA TYR A 145 -18.31 5.62 -7.31
C TYR A 145 -19.76 5.86 -7.68
N GLN A 146 -20.05 5.94 -8.98
CA GLN A 146 -21.39 6.23 -9.49
C GLN A 146 -22.40 5.18 -9.02
N ASN A 147 -22.08 3.91 -9.14
CA ASN A 147 -22.95 2.83 -8.68
C ASN A 147 -23.20 2.86 -7.16
N ALA A 148 -22.20 3.27 -6.36
CA ALA A 148 -22.35 3.35 -4.92
C ALA A 148 -23.20 4.56 -4.47
N VAL A 149 -23.12 5.69 -5.18
CA VAL A 149 -23.96 6.87 -4.90
C VAL A 149 -25.44 6.59 -5.16
N ASP A 150 -25.75 5.78 -6.17
CA ASP A 150 -27.10 5.46 -6.57
C ASP A 150 -27.72 4.28 -5.80
N SER A 151 -27.02 3.74 -4.80
CA SER A 151 -27.41 2.50 -4.10
C SER A 151 -27.66 2.72 -2.61
N ASP A 152 -28.77 2.21 -2.09
CA ASP A 152 -29.15 2.31 -0.67
C ASP A 152 -28.27 1.42 0.25
N ASN A 153 -27.63 0.37 -0.29
CA ASN A 153 -26.75 -0.54 0.43
C ASN A 153 -25.25 -0.20 0.26
N ALA A 154 -24.94 0.98 -0.23
CA ALA A 154 -23.56 1.40 -0.49
C ALA A 154 -23.25 2.79 0.08
N PHE A 155 -21.96 3.00 0.35
CA PHE A 155 -21.41 4.30 0.69
C PHE A 155 -20.15 4.56 -0.16
N ALA A 156 -20.05 5.75 -0.76
CA ALA A 156 -18.92 6.15 -1.57
C ALA A 156 -18.07 7.21 -0.86
N LEU A 157 -16.76 6.96 -0.78
CA LEU A 157 -15.76 7.91 -0.33
C LEU A 157 -14.88 8.31 -1.50
N LEU A 158 -14.94 9.59 -1.87
CA LEU A 158 -14.07 10.17 -2.88
C LEU A 158 -12.82 10.74 -2.24
N MET A 159 -11.67 10.33 -2.76
CA MET A 159 -10.37 10.85 -2.35
C MET A 159 -10.13 12.24 -2.97
N PRO A 160 -9.19 13.06 -2.43
CA PRO A 160 -8.81 14.33 -3.06
C PRO A 160 -8.45 14.14 -4.55
N ALA A 161 -8.87 15.07 -5.41
CA ALA A 161 -8.76 14.93 -6.86
C ALA A 161 -7.33 14.68 -7.36
N GLU A 162 -6.34 15.28 -6.70
CA GLU A 162 -4.93 15.10 -7.00
C GLU A 162 -4.41 13.68 -6.76
N THR A 163 -5.12 12.86 -5.98
CA THR A 163 -4.76 11.45 -5.73
C THR A 163 -5.14 10.51 -6.87
N HIS A 164 -5.81 11.03 -7.90
CA HIS A 164 -6.02 10.28 -9.13
C HIS A 164 -4.73 10.25 -9.96
N ASP A 165 -3.68 9.64 -9.41
CA ASP A 165 -2.32 9.59 -9.97
C ASP A 165 -2.34 9.51 -11.50
N ARG A 166 -1.66 10.45 -12.16
CA ARG A 166 -1.51 10.52 -13.62
C ARG A 166 -0.40 9.61 -14.10
N GLY A 167 0.62 9.44 -13.26
CA GLY A 167 1.70 8.49 -13.48
C GLY A 167 1.19 7.05 -13.61
N PHE A 168 2.04 6.18 -14.14
CA PHE A 168 1.71 4.78 -14.32
C PHE A 168 1.43 4.10 -12.97
N ALA A 169 2.38 4.21 -12.05
CA ALA A 169 2.31 3.60 -10.74
C ALA A 169 1.33 4.34 -9.82
N MET A 170 0.65 3.60 -8.98
CA MET A 170 -0.13 4.17 -7.87
C MET A 170 0.82 4.58 -6.75
N THR A 171 0.79 5.85 -6.37
CA THR A 171 1.61 6.42 -5.29
C THR A 171 0.77 7.15 -4.27
N SER A 172 0.24 8.33 -4.59
CA SER A 172 -0.63 9.06 -3.68
C SER A 172 -2.00 8.40 -3.50
N SER A 173 -2.51 7.73 -4.53
CA SER A 173 -3.78 7.02 -4.45
C SER A 173 -3.77 5.90 -3.41
N ILE A 174 -2.77 5.00 -3.43
CA ILE A 174 -2.71 3.87 -2.49
C ILE A 174 -2.67 4.36 -1.04
N THR A 175 -1.75 5.25 -0.71
CA THR A 175 -1.56 5.66 0.69
C THR A 175 -2.70 6.51 1.21
N THR A 176 -3.34 7.31 0.33
CA THR A 176 -4.52 8.09 0.72
C THR A 176 -5.74 7.19 0.97
N MET A 177 -6.01 6.21 0.10
CA MET A 177 -7.08 5.22 0.33
C MET A 177 -6.80 4.39 1.59
N MET A 178 -5.54 4.03 1.84
CA MET A 178 -5.12 3.30 3.05
C MET A 178 -5.39 4.12 4.32
N ALA A 179 -4.95 5.38 4.40
CA ALA A 179 -5.21 6.28 5.52
C ALA A 179 -6.72 6.48 5.74
N SER A 180 -7.47 6.62 4.65
CA SER A 180 -8.91 6.82 4.69
C SER A 180 -9.66 5.61 5.24
N CYS A 181 -9.31 4.40 4.81
CA CYS A 181 -9.89 3.17 5.34
C CYS A 181 -9.59 3.00 6.83
N LEU A 182 -8.36 3.26 7.26
CA LEU A 182 -7.99 3.23 8.67
C LEU A 182 -8.83 4.20 9.49
N ALA A 183 -9.04 5.44 9.02
CA ALA A 183 -9.86 6.44 9.70
C ALA A 183 -11.35 6.09 9.72
N VAL A 184 -11.85 5.38 8.72
CA VAL A 184 -13.25 4.91 8.70
C VAL A 184 -13.49 3.89 9.82
N PHE A 185 -12.59 2.93 9.99
CA PHE A 185 -12.77 1.80 10.90
C PHE A 185 -12.19 2.00 12.30
N ALA A 186 -11.22 2.92 12.47
CA ALA A 186 -10.54 3.20 13.74
C ALA A 186 -10.37 4.71 13.98
N PRO A 187 -11.47 5.49 13.98
CA PRO A 187 -11.40 6.97 14.04
C PRO A 187 -10.79 7.51 15.34
N GLU A 188 -10.85 6.75 16.43
CA GLU A 188 -10.23 7.11 17.72
C GLU A 188 -8.70 7.05 17.67
N THR A 189 -8.15 6.24 16.77
CA THR A 189 -6.70 6.06 16.58
C THR A 189 -6.19 6.87 15.39
N ILE A 190 -6.92 6.83 14.27
CA ILE A 190 -6.53 7.44 13.00
C ILE A 190 -7.58 8.49 12.58
N ASN A 191 -7.22 9.74 12.67
CA ASN A 191 -8.03 10.90 12.25
C ASN A 191 -7.12 12.05 11.81
N SER A 192 -7.69 13.17 11.35
CA SER A 192 -6.91 14.29 10.82
C SER A 192 -5.94 14.91 11.83
N GLN A 193 -6.17 14.76 13.12
CA GLN A 193 -5.31 15.27 14.16
C GLN A 193 -4.16 14.31 14.50
N THR A 194 -4.48 13.04 14.78
CA THR A 194 -3.47 12.05 15.19
C THR A 194 -2.53 11.67 14.06
N PHE A 195 -2.99 11.74 12.81
CA PHE A 195 -2.21 11.38 11.63
C PHE A 195 -1.24 12.48 11.16
N ARG A 196 -1.29 13.68 11.77
CA ARG A 196 -0.32 14.75 11.46
C ARG A 196 1.11 14.33 11.72
N ASP A 197 1.37 13.61 12.83
CA ASP A 197 2.71 13.12 13.13
C ASP A 197 3.26 12.19 12.04
N VAL A 198 2.40 11.37 11.43
CA VAL A 198 2.78 10.51 10.30
C VAL A 198 3.09 11.35 9.06
N ALA A 199 2.22 12.31 8.75
CA ALA A 199 2.40 13.21 7.62
C ALA A 199 3.69 14.05 7.76
N ASP A 200 3.94 14.62 8.94
CA ASP A 200 5.12 15.43 9.22
C ASP A 200 6.41 14.61 9.14
N ARG A 201 6.40 13.37 9.66
CA ARG A 201 7.53 12.45 9.55
C ARG A 201 7.83 12.09 8.10
N CYS A 202 6.80 11.78 7.31
CA CYS A 202 6.95 11.48 5.88
C CYS A 202 7.41 12.73 5.10
N GLN A 203 6.92 13.91 5.44
CA GLN A 203 7.42 15.17 4.86
C GLN A 203 8.90 15.40 5.17
N ALA A 204 9.35 15.09 6.40
CA ALA A 204 10.76 15.16 6.77
C ALA A 204 11.60 14.14 5.98
N ILE A 205 11.10 12.92 5.75
CA ILE A 205 11.75 11.93 4.88
C ILE A 205 11.93 12.50 3.47
N LEU A 206 10.85 12.98 2.84
CA LEU A 206 10.89 13.53 1.48
C LEU A 206 11.86 14.72 1.37
N SER A 207 11.88 15.58 2.40
CA SER A 207 12.79 16.72 2.45
C SER A 207 14.25 16.29 2.58
N SER A 208 14.54 15.23 3.35
CA SER A 208 15.88 14.69 3.53
C SER A 208 16.43 14.00 2.28
N LEU A 209 15.55 13.46 1.44
CA LEU A 209 15.90 12.81 0.17
C LEU A 209 16.14 13.84 -0.96
N GLY A 210 15.83 15.10 -0.75
CA GLY A 210 16.12 16.21 -1.65
C GLY A 210 15.51 16.04 -3.04
N ASP A 211 16.36 16.07 -4.07
CA ASP A 211 15.99 15.90 -5.48
C ASP A 211 15.93 14.42 -5.93
N PHE A 212 16.01 13.49 -4.98
CA PHE A 212 16.03 12.04 -5.23
C PHE A 212 17.22 11.54 -6.09
N SER A 213 18.20 12.40 -6.39
CA SER A 213 19.37 12.04 -7.20
C SER A 213 20.34 11.09 -6.48
N HIS A 214 20.30 11.08 -5.16
CA HIS A 214 21.13 10.19 -4.34
C HIS A 214 20.32 8.92 -4.01
N GLY A 215 20.83 7.78 -4.40
CA GLY A 215 20.14 6.49 -4.19
C GLY A 215 19.78 6.25 -2.73
N VAL A 216 18.50 5.94 -2.46
CA VAL A 216 17.95 5.72 -1.10
C VAL A 216 18.74 4.64 -0.35
N PHE A 217 19.08 3.55 -1.03
CA PHE A 217 19.78 2.40 -0.44
C PHE A 217 21.23 2.25 -0.90
N GLY A 218 21.75 3.24 -1.62
CA GLY A 218 23.07 3.25 -2.26
C GLY A 218 22.95 3.31 -3.78
N ASN A 219 24.11 3.51 -4.45
CA ASN A 219 24.18 3.70 -5.91
C ASN A 219 24.79 2.48 -6.62
N ASP A 220 24.72 1.31 -6.01
CA ASP A 220 25.22 0.09 -6.61
C ASP A 220 24.32 -0.39 -7.76
N SER A 221 24.87 -1.20 -8.66
CA SER A 221 24.10 -1.77 -9.78
C SER A 221 23.48 -3.10 -9.34
N TRP A 222 22.20 -3.03 -8.96
CA TRP A 222 21.45 -4.20 -8.54
C TRP A 222 20.88 -4.95 -9.76
N LYS A 223 20.81 -6.29 -9.67
CA LYS A 223 19.96 -7.10 -10.58
C LYS A 223 18.66 -7.50 -9.95
N ARG A 224 18.64 -7.58 -8.62
CA ARG A 224 17.42 -7.93 -7.87
C ARG A 224 17.36 -7.23 -6.53
N ILE A 225 16.13 -7.04 -6.08
CA ILE A 225 15.84 -6.51 -4.76
C ILE A 225 14.86 -7.42 -4.04
N VAL A 226 15.04 -7.56 -2.73
CA VAL A 226 14.12 -8.28 -1.84
C VAL A 226 13.67 -7.33 -0.75
N TYR A 227 12.36 -7.16 -0.60
CA TYR A 227 11.77 -6.48 0.54
C TYR A 227 11.23 -7.50 1.53
N LEU A 228 11.54 -7.31 2.81
CA LEU A 228 11.09 -8.19 3.89
C LEU A 228 10.36 -7.39 4.96
N GLY A 229 9.22 -7.92 5.44
CA GLY A 229 8.45 -7.32 6.51
C GLY A 229 7.49 -8.31 7.14
N SER A 230 7.17 -8.13 8.41
CA SER A 230 6.29 -9.02 9.18
C SER A 230 4.87 -8.48 9.27
N GLY A 231 3.86 -9.36 9.28
CA GLY A 231 2.46 -8.97 9.40
C GLY A 231 2.03 -8.01 8.28
N GLY A 232 1.42 -6.86 8.60
CA GLY A 232 1.05 -5.84 7.63
C GLY A 232 2.24 -5.24 6.88
N LEU A 233 3.44 -5.26 7.46
CA LEU A 233 4.66 -4.83 6.76
C LEU A 233 5.08 -5.78 5.63
N GLN A 234 4.60 -7.05 5.62
CA GLN A 234 4.77 -7.93 4.46
C GLN A 234 3.95 -7.41 3.26
N GLY A 235 2.74 -6.89 3.51
CA GLY A 235 1.95 -6.21 2.49
C GLY A 235 2.66 -4.96 1.94
N ALA A 236 3.30 -4.17 2.82
CA ALA A 236 4.14 -3.04 2.39
C ALA A 236 5.37 -3.49 1.59
N ALA A 237 6.00 -4.60 1.97
CA ALA A 237 7.11 -5.21 1.22
C ALA A 237 6.65 -5.68 -0.18
N ARG A 238 5.45 -6.28 -0.27
CA ARG A 238 4.82 -6.67 -1.53
C ARG A 238 4.59 -5.49 -2.45
N GLU A 239 4.01 -4.42 -1.93
CA GLU A 239 3.77 -3.19 -2.67
C GLU A 239 5.09 -2.54 -3.14
N SER A 240 6.10 -2.51 -2.28
CA SER A 240 7.43 -1.98 -2.60
C SER A 240 8.09 -2.75 -3.76
N ALA A 241 7.98 -4.08 -3.76
CA ALA A 241 8.46 -4.91 -4.84
C ALA A 241 7.72 -4.64 -6.16
N LEU A 242 6.39 -4.48 -6.11
CA LEU A 242 5.61 -4.14 -7.28
C LEU A 242 6.03 -2.78 -7.88
N LYS A 243 6.28 -1.76 -7.04
CA LYS A 243 6.74 -0.44 -7.53
C LYS A 243 8.04 -0.54 -8.32
N VAL A 244 8.98 -1.37 -7.86
CA VAL A 244 10.23 -1.60 -8.60
C VAL A 244 9.95 -2.29 -9.93
N LEU A 245 9.15 -3.34 -9.96
CA LEU A 245 8.80 -4.05 -11.20
C LEU A 245 8.12 -3.14 -12.22
N GLU A 246 7.15 -2.34 -11.76
CA GLU A 246 6.40 -1.42 -12.63
C GLU A 246 7.31 -0.34 -13.21
N LEU A 247 8.00 0.42 -12.35
CA LEU A 247 8.74 1.61 -12.77
C LEU A 247 10.01 1.26 -13.56
N THR A 248 10.59 0.09 -13.34
CA THR A 248 11.74 -0.40 -14.13
C THR A 248 11.32 -1.25 -15.34
N ALA A 249 10.02 -1.47 -15.55
CA ALA A 249 9.50 -2.38 -16.57
C ALA A 249 10.16 -3.78 -16.50
N GLY A 250 10.36 -4.28 -15.27
CA GLY A 250 10.95 -5.59 -15.00
C GLY A 250 12.46 -5.69 -15.24
N LYS A 251 13.17 -4.59 -15.58
CA LYS A 251 14.63 -4.61 -15.74
C LYS A 251 15.37 -4.91 -14.43
N LEU A 252 14.76 -4.58 -13.29
CA LEU A 252 15.19 -4.97 -11.96
C LEU A 252 14.17 -5.96 -11.38
N ALA A 253 14.58 -7.19 -11.11
CA ALA A 253 13.71 -8.18 -10.50
C ALA A 253 13.46 -7.84 -9.04
N ALA A 254 12.20 -7.89 -8.60
CA ALA A 254 11.84 -7.57 -7.22
C ALA A 254 11.00 -8.67 -6.59
N PHE A 255 11.31 -8.97 -5.32
CA PHE A 255 10.72 -10.02 -4.52
C PHE A 255 10.31 -9.49 -3.15
N TYR A 256 9.42 -10.19 -2.47
CA TYR A 256 9.02 -9.88 -1.11
C TYR A 256 8.76 -11.17 -0.31
N ASP A 257 8.90 -11.08 1.00
CA ASP A 257 8.46 -12.15 1.91
C ASP A 257 8.36 -11.63 3.35
N SER A 258 7.89 -12.48 4.25
CA SER A 258 8.11 -12.28 5.68
C SER A 258 9.51 -12.74 6.08
N PRO A 259 10.14 -12.15 7.12
CA PRO A 259 11.46 -12.56 7.58
C PRO A 259 11.58 -14.05 7.91
N THR A 260 10.55 -14.61 8.57
CA THR A 260 10.53 -16.04 8.89
C THR A 260 10.28 -16.91 7.66
N GLY A 261 9.33 -16.53 6.78
CA GLY A 261 9.02 -17.25 5.55
C GLY A 261 10.20 -17.31 4.59
N PHE A 262 10.96 -16.24 4.50
CA PHE A 262 12.13 -16.15 3.63
C PHE A 262 13.19 -17.24 3.86
N ARG A 263 13.32 -17.73 5.09
CA ARG A 263 14.23 -18.85 5.44
C ARG A 263 13.82 -20.18 4.81
N HIS A 264 12.55 -20.34 4.41
CA HIS A 264 11.97 -21.59 3.94
C HIS A 264 12.09 -21.78 2.40
N GLY A 265 13.21 -21.34 1.83
CA GLY A 265 13.53 -21.52 0.40
C GLY A 265 13.85 -20.23 -0.33
N PRO A 266 13.00 -19.16 -0.27
CA PRO A 266 13.24 -17.93 -1.02
C PRO A 266 14.60 -17.28 -0.79
N LYS A 267 15.23 -17.47 0.38
CA LYS A 267 16.58 -16.99 0.69
C LYS A 267 17.64 -17.47 -0.31
N SER A 268 17.41 -18.56 -1.03
CA SER A 268 18.32 -19.10 -2.05
C SER A 268 18.54 -18.17 -3.24
N LEU A 269 17.68 -17.16 -3.42
CA LEU A 269 17.81 -16.15 -4.49
C LEU A 269 18.88 -15.08 -4.18
N VAL A 270 19.37 -15.02 -2.93
CA VAL A 270 20.31 -13.99 -2.48
C VAL A 270 21.71 -14.29 -2.96
N ASP A 271 22.31 -13.34 -3.67
CA ASP A 271 23.70 -13.39 -4.16
C ASP A 271 24.34 -11.99 -4.14
N ASN A 272 25.55 -11.88 -4.68
CA ASN A 272 26.34 -10.64 -4.73
C ASN A 272 25.80 -9.57 -5.70
N GLU A 273 24.60 -9.75 -6.29
CA GLU A 273 23.89 -8.78 -7.12
C GLU A 273 22.51 -8.44 -6.52
N THR A 274 22.28 -8.87 -5.26
CA THR A 274 21.02 -8.71 -4.55
C THR A 274 21.10 -7.62 -3.50
N LEU A 275 20.15 -6.68 -3.52
CA LEU A 275 19.83 -5.78 -2.41
C LEU A 275 18.71 -6.40 -1.57
N VAL A 276 18.91 -6.48 -0.24
CA VAL A 276 17.85 -6.88 0.69
C VAL A 276 17.50 -5.70 1.58
N VAL A 277 16.23 -5.35 1.65
CA VAL A 277 15.67 -4.30 2.52
C VAL A 277 14.75 -4.93 3.55
N VAL A 278 15.04 -4.72 4.82
CA VAL A 278 14.25 -5.27 5.94
C VAL A 278 13.48 -4.13 6.60
N PHE A 279 12.15 -4.20 6.53
CA PHE A 279 11.23 -3.34 7.28
C PHE A 279 11.12 -3.90 8.70
N VAL A 280 11.73 -3.22 9.67
CA VAL A 280 11.79 -3.71 11.04
C VAL A 280 10.57 -3.23 11.80
N SER A 281 9.79 -4.18 12.34
CA SER A 281 8.61 -3.92 13.15
C SER A 281 8.91 -3.13 14.42
N SER A 282 7.98 -2.28 14.85
CA SER A 282 8.01 -1.63 16.17
C SER A 282 7.45 -2.51 17.28
N HIS A 283 6.70 -3.56 16.94
CA HIS A 283 6.11 -4.44 17.93
C HIS A 283 7.18 -5.29 18.61
N PRO A 284 7.38 -5.22 19.93
CA PRO A 284 8.53 -5.81 20.62
C PRO A 284 8.72 -7.31 20.37
N TYR A 285 7.64 -8.08 20.22
CA TYR A 285 7.70 -9.51 19.95
C TYR A 285 8.10 -9.78 18.49
N THR A 286 7.43 -9.14 17.53
CA THR A 286 7.66 -9.31 16.09
C THR A 286 9.06 -8.86 15.69
N ARG A 287 9.50 -7.74 16.24
CA ARG A 287 10.82 -7.15 16.01
C ARG A 287 11.98 -8.12 16.23
N GLN A 288 11.87 -9.02 17.20
CA GLN A 288 12.92 -10.01 17.48
C GLN A 288 13.18 -10.92 16.28
N TYR A 289 12.13 -11.36 15.59
CA TYR A 289 12.25 -12.21 14.40
C TYR A 289 12.84 -11.45 13.21
N ASP A 290 12.49 -10.16 13.07
CA ASP A 290 13.06 -9.31 12.01
C ASP A 290 14.56 -9.09 12.25
N LEU A 291 14.98 -8.82 13.49
CA LEU A 291 16.38 -8.64 13.87
C LEU A 291 17.18 -9.94 13.74
N ASP A 292 16.61 -11.08 14.08
CA ASP A 292 17.26 -12.38 13.93
C ASP A 292 17.61 -12.66 12.46
N LEU A 293 16.68 -12.41 11.53
CA LEU A 293 16.97 -12.58 10.10
C LEU A 293 17.94 -11.53 9.59
N LEU A 294 17.82 -10.27 10.03
CA LEU A 294 18.76 -9.21 9.67
C LEU A 294 20.20 -9.58 10.05
N ALA A 295 20.40 -10.07 11.28
CA ALA A 295 21.70 -10.54 11.76
C ALA A 295 22.22 -11.74 10.95
N GLU A 296 21.34 -12.68 10.61
CA GLU A 296 21.66 -13.85 9.79
C GLU A 296 22.12 -13.43 8.38
N LEU A 297 21.35 -12.60 7.67
CA LEU A 297 21.70 -12.14 6.33
C LEU A 297 23.04 -11.41 6.28
N ARG A 298 23.33 -10.59 7.30
CA ARG A 298 24.61 -9.88 7.42
C ARG A 298 25.78 -10.82 7.72
N ARG A 299 25.57 -11.84 8.55
CA ARG A 299 26.58 -12.88 8.86
C ARG A 299 26.90 -13.73 7.63
N ASP A 300 25.88 -14.07 6.83
CA ASP A 300 26.03 -14.94 5.65
C ASP A 300 26.80 -14.27 4.52
N ARG A 301 26.82 -12.93 4.44
CA ARG A 301 27.59 -12.12 3.47
C ARG A 301 27.36 -12.53 2.01
N GLN A 302 26.16 -13.01 1.67
CA GLN A 302 25.82 -13.39 0.30
C GLN A 302 25.29 -12.18 -0.48
N ALA A 303 24.42 -11.37 0.14
CA ALA A 303 23.84 -10.17 -0.48
C ALA A 303 24.92 -9.11 -0.74
N MET A 304 24.77 -8.38 -1.85
CA MET A 304 25.58 -7.18 -2.13
C MET A 304 25.41 -6.15 -1.00
N ARG A 305 24.16 -5.96 -0.55
CA ARG A 305 23.84 -5.06 0.56
C ARG A 305 22.60 -5.55 1.31
N VAL A 306 22.61 -5.39 2.63
CA VAL A 306 21.46 -5.63 3.51
C VAL A 306 21.17 -4.36 4.29
N VAL A 307 20.05 -3.71 4.01
CA VAL A 307 19.63 -2.44 4.63
C VAL A 307 18.46 -2.70 5.56
N ALA A 308 18.53 -2.22 6.79
CA ALA A 308 17.40 -2.18 7.70
C ALA A 308 16.73 -0.79 7.64
N ILE A 309 15.39 -0.73 7.64
CA ILE A 309 14.65 0.50 7.89
C ILE A 309 13.87 0.31 9.19
N ALA A 310 14.07 1.19 10.17
CA ALA A 310 13.52 1.06 11.50
C ALA A 310 13.17 2.41 12.11
N ALA A 311 12.17 2.44 13.00
CA ALA A 311 11.85 3.63 13.79
C ALA A 311 12.79 3.78 14.99
N GLU A 312 13.21 2.67 15.56
CA GLU A 312 14.07 2.63 16.76
C GLU A 312 15.39 1.93 16.46
N ASN A 313 16.42 2.40 17.10
CA ASN A 313 17.76 1.84 16.97
C ASN A 313 17.93 0.52 17.75
N ASP A 314 18.93 -0.27 17.36
CA ASP A 314 19.28 -1.54 17.99
C ASP A 314 20.72 -1.91 17.58
N PRO A 315 21.52 -2.55 18.44
CA PRO A 315 22.89 -2.98 18.08
C PRO A 315 22.95 -3.84 16.80
N VAL A 316 21.94 -4.66 16.53
CA VAL A 316 21.85 -5.45 15.28
C VAL A 316 21.64 -4.53 14.08
N ILE A 317 20.84 -3.46 14.22
CA ILE A 317 20.60 -2.48 13.16
C ILE A 317 21.89 -1.70 12.87
N GLU A 318 22.57 -1.20 13.91
CA GLU A 318 23.82 -0.44 13.79
C GLU A 318 24.97 -1.24 13.20
N ALA A 319 24.94 -2.56 13.30
CA ALA A 319 26.01 -3.44 12.80
C ALA A 319 26.18 -3.42 11.27
N GLY A 320 25.34 -2.69 10.51
CA GLY A 320 25.45 -2.57 9.06
C GLY A 320 24.59 -1.44 8.48
N PRO A 321 24.43 -1.37 7.14
CA PRO A 321 23.64 -0.34 6.48
C PRO A 321 22.23 -0.29 7.05
N HIS A 322 21.77 0.91 7.40
CA HIS A 322 20.45 1.14 7.95
C HIS A 322 19.96 2.56 7.72
N ILE A 323 18.64 2.73 7.83
CA ILE A 323 17.93 4.01 7.84
C ILE A 323 17.07 4.03 9.11
N LEU A 324 17.29 5.04 9.94
CA LEU A 324 16.40 5.34 11.05
C LEU A 324 15.40 6.40 10.60
N LEU A 325 14.12 6.16 10.91
CA LEU A 325 13.07 7.13 10.63
C LEU A 325 13.33 8.43 11.40
N PRO A 326 12.98 9.61 10.87
CA PRO A 326 13.06 10.87 11.60
C PRO A 326 12.37 10.76 12.98
N PRO A 327 12.87 11.44 14.02
CA PRO A 327 12.27 11.40 15.35
C PRO A 327 10.79 11.81 15.35
N SER A 328 9.98 11.06 16.10
CA SER A 328 8.56 11.33 16.34
C SER A 328 8.11 10.57 17.59
N ARG A 329 6.83 10.66 17.97
CA ARG A 329 6.25 9.71 18.93
C ARG A 329 6.41 8.27 18.44
N PRO A 330 6.31 7.27 19.30
CA PRO A 330 6.25 5.88 18.87
C PRO A 330 5.10 5.64 17.87
N PHE A 331 5.40 4.96 16.78
CA PHE A 331 4.44 4.57 15.75
C PHE A 331 4.19 3.06 15.82
N ILE A 332 2.94 2.66 15.61
CA ILE A 332 2.62 1.27 15.33
C ILE A 332 3.04 0.91 13.89
N ASP A 333 3.13 -0.37 13.57
CA ASP A 333 3.58 -0.83 12.25
C ASP A 333 2.74 -0.28 11.10
N MET A 334 1.42 -0.06 11.30
CA MET A 334 0.55 0.57 10.32
C MET A 334 0.96 1.99 9.98
N GLU A 335 1.36 2.79 10.98
CA GLU A 335 1.86 4.14 10.77
C GLU A 335 3.25 4.13 10.13
N GLN A 336 4.11 3.17 10.51
CA GLN A 336 5.44 3.00 9.91
C GLN A 336 5.37 2.59 8.44
N ALA A 337 4.36 1.81 8.05
CA ALA A 337 4.17 1.40 6.65
C ALA A 337 4.16 2.60 5.69
N PHE A 338 3.56 3.74 6.09
CA PHE A 338 3.58 4.96 5.27
C PHE A 338 5.01 5.47 5.06
N CYS A 339 5.83 5.49 6.12
CA CYS A 339 7.23 5.92 6.04
C CYS A 339 8.06 4.96 5.15
N PHE A 340 7.86 3.64 5.30
CA PHE A 340 8.59 2.64 4.53
C PHE A 340 8.23 2.70 3.04
N LEU A 341 6.95 2.91 2.73
CA LEU A 341 6.48 3.10 1.36
C LEU A 341 7.07 4.37 0.72
N MET A 342 7.29 5.46 1.48
CA MET A 342 7.97 6.65 0.95
C MET A 342 9.36 6.30 0.43
N TYR A 343 10.18 5.62 1.23
CA TYR A 343 11.51 5.20 0.80
C TYR A 343 11.46 4.25 -0.41
N ALA A 344 10.53 3.30 -0.41
CA ALA A 344 10.40 2.34 -1.49
C ALA A 344 9.95 2.99 -2.81
N GLN A 345 9.01 3.93 -2.77
CA GLN A 345 8.53 4.65 -3.96
C GLN A 345 9.63 5.54 -4.54
N VAL A 346 10.37 6.28 -3.69
CA VAL A 346 11.51 7.09 -4.13
C VAL A 346 12.61 6.20 -4.71
N PHE A 347 12.89 5.05 -4.09
CA PHE A 347 13.85 4.09 -4.63
C PHE A 347 13.40 3.57 -6.00
N ALA A 348 12.16 3.15 -6.16
CA ALA A 348 11.65 2.65 -7.43
C ALA A 348 11.70 3.71 -8.54
N LEU A 349 11.36 4.97 -8.22
CA LEU A 349 11.50 6.10 -9.13
C LEU A 349 12.96 6.31 -9.57
N THR A 350 13.89 6.34 -8.62
CA THR A 350 15.31 6.53 -8.94
C THR A 350 15.88 5.37 -9.76
N GLN A 351 15.47 4.12 -9.45
CA GLN A 351 15.88 2.96 -10.24
C GLN A 351 15.31 2.99 -11.67
N SER A 352 14.07 3.48 -11.85
CA SER A 352 13.50 3.70 -13.18
C SER A 352 14.40 4.59 -14.04
N LEU A 353 14.82 5.72 -13.48
CA LEU A 353 15.73 6.65 -14.15
C LEU A 353 17.12 6.06 -14.40
N ASN A 354 17.68 5.36 -13.41
CA ASN A 354 19.01 4.72 -13.51
C ASN A 354 19.08 3.66 -14.61
N VAL A 355 17.99 2.92 -14.86
CA VAL A 355 17.92 1.94 -15.95
C VAL A 355 17.50 2.56 -17.30
N GLY A 356 17.44 3.90 -17.37
CA GLY A 356 17.07 4.64 -18.56
C GLY A 356 15.60 4.44 -18.97
N ASN A 357 14.69 4.30 -17.97
CA ASN A 357 13.27 4.16 -18.19
C ASN A 357 12.53 5.48 -17.92
N THR A 358 11.26 5.55 -18.32
CA THR A 358 10.38 6.70 -18.08
C THR A 358 9.35 6.31 -17.01
N PRO A 359 9.43 6.84 -15.77
CA PRO A 359 8.55 6.42 -14.68
C PRO A 359 7.06 6.55 -14.98
N ASP A 360 6.65 7.64 -15.66
CA ASP A 360 5.26 7.93 -15.97
C ASP A 360 4.65 7.01 -17.04
N THR A 361 5.51 6.46 -17.92
CA THR A 361 5.13 5.55 -19.02
C THR A 361 6.16 4.44 -19.19
N PRO A 362 6.33 3.56 -18.20
CA PRO A 362 7.44 2.59 -18.17
C PRO A 362 7.34 1.50 -19.23
N SER A 363 6.13 1.15 -19.69
CA SER A 363 5.91 0.11 -20.70
C SER A 363 5.99 0.70 -22.10
N ALA A 364 7.20 0.75 -22.67
CA ALA A 364 7.43 1.29 -24.02
C ALA A 364 6.65 0.51 -25.10
N SER A 365 6.38 -0.79 -24.89
CA SER A 365 5.61 -1.62 -25.83
C SER A 365 4.09 -1.43 -25.71
N GLY A 366 3.61 -0.76 -24.64
CA GLY A 366 2.16 -0.65 -24.35
C GLY A 366 1.49 -1.97 -23.96
N THR A 367 2.26 -3.03 -23.68
CA THR A 367 1.72 -4.33 -23.23
C THR A 367 1.19 -4.30 -21.81
N VAL A 368 1.70 -3.40 -20.98
CA VAL A 368 1.20 -3.16 -19.64
C VAL A 368 0.70 -1.72 -19.58
N ASN A 369 -0.54 -1.53 -19.16
CA ASN A 369 -1.23 -0.25 -19.17
C ASN A 369 -1.56 0.22 -17.75
N ARG A 370 -1.63 1.54 -17.55
CA ARG A 370 -2.03 2.18 -16.28
C ARG A 370 -3.39 1.68 -15.77
N VAL A 371 -4.32 1.43 -16.67
CA VAL A 371 -5.59 0.74 -16.42
C VAL A 371 -5.59 -0.52 -17.25
N VAL A 372 -5.77 -1.66 -16.60
CA VAL A 372 -5.77 -2.97 -17.27
C VAL A 372 -6.83 -3.00 -18.36
N GLN A 373 -6.47 -3.54 -19.53
CA GLN A 373 -7.34 -3.64 -20.70
C GLN A 373 -7.41 -5.09 -21.17
N GLY A 374 -8.50 -5.43 -21.86
CA GLY A 374 -8.66 -6.74 -22.49
C GLY A 374 -9.04 -7.87 -21.54
N VAL A 375 -9.40 -7.57 -20.29
CA VAL A 375 -9.94 -8.58 -19.38
C VAL A 375 -11.34 -8.95 -19.80
N VAL A 376 -11.58 -10.24 -19.98
CA VAL A 376 -12.92 -10.79 -20.25
C VAL A 376 -13.51 -11.30 -18.94
N ILE A 377 -14.61 -10.73 -18.53
CA ILE A 377 -15.39 -11.21 -17.39
C ILE A 377 -16.39 -12.26 -17.92
N HIS A 378 -16.29 -13.47 -17.42
CA HIS A 378 -17.22 -14.54 -17.74
C HIS A 378 -18.44 -14.47 -16.82
N PRO A 379 -19.67 -14.60 -17.34
CA PRO A 379 -20.86 -14.64 -16.50
C PRO A 379 -20.84 -15.88 -15.62
N TRP A 380 -21.13 -15.68 -14.34
CA TRP A 380 -21.32 -16.81 -13.43
C TRP A 380 -22.59 -17.58 -13.82
N GLN A 381 -22.43 -18.82 -14.15
CA GLN A 381 -23.53 -19.76 -14.44
C GLN A 381 -23.36 -20.99 -13.54
N LEU A 382 -24.35 -21.25 -12.70
CA LEU A 382 -24.46 -22.50 -11.93
C LEU A 382 -24.94 -23.64 -12.82
#